data_c9c2647ff7b3806aeaf21159d1a8567c
#
_entry.id   c9c2647ff7b3806aeaf21159d1a8567c
#
_cell.length_a   1.000
_cell.length_b   1.000
_cell.length_c   1.000
_cell.angle_alpha   90.00
_cell.angle_beta   90.00
_cell.angle_gamma   90.00
#
_symmetry.space_group_name_H-M   'P 1'
#
loop_
_entity.id
_entity.type
_entity.pdbx_description
1 polymer ?
#
loop_
_entity_poly.entity_id
_entity_poly.type
_entity_poly.pdbx_seq_one_letter_code
_entity_poly.pdbx_strand_id
1 'polypeptide(L)'
;MKAERKRFLLAGVAAILACMQFTACSGGTSSTRSTSSVSSDGGAQADDVSAADSSAAEESSDSSTGAMTHEEIIKSAAAESTVGNWGLGNEYEIQALLTKYGLPADYITQDFTMDQFDSDSVKLASAMTYNELGLVKNDYDGGYGYGDTVSIIDMNDEGVAMLEDNLFTSKAFAEANPNTVKAFVSASMKGWAYACEHPDEAAEIVFEAGSSVSADHQAYMASEVAKLVTTDMSGNTVSASDVGNMDEAAMQQTLDLAKQYIILEDSAAKDKLASLTLDDIRSADYLAYDPAADGAPEKTSVSVQLKWLPQAQFMGYYLSLIHI
;
A
#
# COMPACT_ATOMS: atom_id res chain seq x y z
N MET A 1 21.17 -29.55 12.99
CA MET A 1 19.84 -29.34 13.56
C MET A 1 19.77 -27.85 13.91
N LYS A 2 19.24 -27.03 13.00
CA LYS A 2 18.91 -25.64 13.31
C LYS A 2 17.69 -25.69 14.24
N ALA A 3 17.79 -25.10 15.41
CA ALA A 3 16.63 -24.94 16.29
C ALA A 3 15.60 -24.10 15.53
N GLU A 4 14.40 -24.61 15.37
CA GLU A 4 13.26 -23.86 14.84
C GLU A 4 12.94 -22.74 15.84
N ARG A 5 13.49 -21.57 15.61
CA ARG A 5 13.07 -20.34 16.29
C ARG A 5 11.98 -19.73 15.44
N LYS A 6 10.75 -19.73 15.95
CA LYS A 6 9.67 -18.94 15.34
C LYS A 6 10.07 -17.46 15.41
N ARG A 7 10.04 -16.80 14.28
CA ARG A 7 10.28 -15.36 14.14
C ARG A 7 8.95 -14.67 13.89
N PHE A 8 8.83 -13.43 14.31
CA PHE A 8 7.60 -12.68 14.26
C PHE A 8 7.77 -11.46 13.37
N LEU A 9 6.81 -11.28 12.48
CA LEU A 9 6.74 -10.17 11.55
C LEU A 9 5.44 -9.41 11.78
N LEU A 10 5.52 -8.09 11.88
CA LEU A 10 4.36 -7.21 11.85
C LEU A 10 4.02 -6.95 10.39
N ALA A 11 2.93 -7.56 9.92
CA ALA A 11 2.38 -7.21 8.62
C ALA A 11 1.35 -6.10 8.82
N GLY A 12 1.65 -4.94 8.27
CA GLY A 12 0.74 -3.80 8.25
C GLY A 12 0.41 -3.41 6.84
N VAL A 13 -0.85 -3.07 6.59
CA VAL A 13 -1.19 -2.19 5.50
C VAL A 13 -0.98 -0.79 6.06
N ALA A 14 0.26 -0.30 6.01
CA ALA A 14 0.62 0.94 6.65
C ALA A 14 0.09 2.14 5.85
N ALA A 15 -0.67 3.03 6.48
CA ALA A 15 -1.18 4.25 5.90
C ALA A 15 -0.09 5.33 5.83
N ILE A 16 0.26 5.76 4.64
CA ILE A 16 1.18 6.86 4.47
C ILE A 16 0.51 8.03 3.77
N LEU A 17 0.42 9.13 4.49
CA LEU A 17 0.08 10.43 3.93
C LEU A 17 1.29 10.95 3.13
N ALA A 18 1.46 10.51 1.88
CA ALA A 18 2.53 11.00 1.02
C ALA A 18 2.18 12.38 0.47
N CYS A 19 3.02 13.37 0.76
CA CYS A 19 2.92 14.70 0.18
C CYS A 19 3.24 14.68 -1.32
N MET A 20 2.23 14.67 -2.18
CA MET A 20 2.41 14.96 -3.60
C MET A 20 2.32 16.47 -3.83
N GLN A 21 3.44 17.10 -4.14
CA GLN A 21 3.47 18.50 -4.53
C GLN A 21 3.33 18.61 -6.05
N PHE A 22 2.25 19.22 -6.51
CA PHE A 22 2.11 19.56 -7.92
C PHE A 22 2.88 20.85 -8.20
N THR A 23 3.93 20.75 -9.00
CA THR A 23 4.66 21.91 -9.52
C THR A 23 4.40 21.99 -11.01
N ALA A 24 3.78 23.07 -11.45
CA ALA A 24 3.59 23.34 -12.87
C ALA A 24 4.90 23.88 -13.46
N CYS A 25 5.58 23.10 -14.29
CA CYS A 25 6.70 23.59 -15.10
C CYS A 25 6.21 23.91 -16.51
N SER A 26 6.31 25.18 -16.89
CA SER A 26 6.16 25.61 -18.27
C SER A 26 7.55 25.57 -18.94
N GLY A 27 7.79 24.60 -19.81
CA GLY A 27 9.02 24.57 -20.60
C GLY A 27 8.98 23.40 -21.58
N GLY A 28 8.71 23.70 -22.85
CA GLY A 28 8.66 22.71 -23.91
C GLY A 28 10.04 22.32 -24.39
N THR A 29 10.20 21.07 -24.74
CA THR A 29 11.02 20.64 -25.89
C THR A 29 10.58 19.24 -26.33
N SER A 30 10.30 19.15 -27.62
CA SER A 30 9.93 17.96 -28.35
C SER A 30 11.09 16.95 -28.42
N SER A 31 10.78 15.67 -28.25
CA SER A 31 11.62 14.60 -28.80
C SER A 31 10.79 13.50 -29.43
N THR A 32 11.23 13.14 -30.58
CA THR A 32 10.64 12.34 -31.63
C THR A 32 10.47 10.87 -31.31
N ARG A 33 9.32 10.37 -31.70
CA ARG A 33 8.84 9.00 -31.66
C ARG A 33 9.52 8.14 -32.72
N SER A 34 9.88 6.90 -32.36
CA SER A 34 10.08 5.82 -33.32
C SER A 34 9.09 4.69 -33.02
N THR A 35 8.27 4.41 -34.03
CA THR A 35 7.31 3.32 -34.04
C THR A 35 7.95 2.06 -34.62
N SER A 36 7.76 0.91 -34.00
CA SER A 36 7.82 -0.37 -34.69
C SER A 36 6.65 -1.25 -34.29
N SER A 37 5.83 -1.55 -35.28
CA SER A 37 4.71 -2.47 -35.24
C SER A 37 5.19 -3.91 -35.46
N VAL A 38 4.70 -4.84 -34.67
CA VAL A 38 4.66 -6.26 -35.06
C VAL A 38 3.30 -6.85 -34.69
N SER A 39 2.61 -7.32 -35.74
CA SER A 39 1.38 -8.10 -35.65
C SER A 39 1.71 -9.59 -35.64
N SER A 40 0.95 -10.41 -34.89
CA SER A 40 0.59 -11.80 -35.28
C SER A 40 -0.39 -12.37 -34.25
N ASP A 41 -1.45 -12.61 -34.65
CA ASP A 41 -2.50 -13.54 -34.99
C ASP A 41 -2.33 -14.97 -34.40
N GLY A 42 -3.44 -15.51 -33.81
CA GLY A 42 -3.67 -16.95 -33.61
C GLY A 42 -4.18 -17.37 -32.27
N GLY A 43 -5.49 -17.43 -32.01
CA GLY A 43 -6.30 -18.63 -32.15
C GLY A 43 -6.55 -19.41 -30.88
N ALA A 44 -7.73 -19.16 -30.27
CA ALA A 44 -8.69 -20.06 -29.61
C ALA A 44 -8.26 -21.39 -28.98
N GLN A 45 -8.63 -21.63 -27.74
CA GLN A 45 -9.67 -22.63 -27.39
C GLN A 45 -10.02 -22.60 -25.92
N ALA A 46 -11.33 -22.57 -25.66
CA ALA A 46 -11.93 -22.70 -24.33
C ALA A 46 -11.99 -24.18 -23.94
N ASP A 47 -11.82 -24.47 -22.65
CA ASP A 47 -12.40 -25.64 -22.02
C ASP A 47 -12.95 -25.27 -20.63
N ASP A 48 -14.21 -25.58 -20.52
CA ASP A 48 -15.14 -25.44 -19.43
C ASP A 48 -14.87 -26.49 -18.34
N VAL A 49 -14.70 -26.10 -17.07
CA VAL A 49 -14.94 -27.01 -15.94
C VAL A 49 -15.55 -26.29 -14.75
N SER A 50 -16.79 -26.62 -14.59
CA SER A 50 -17.76 -26.61 -13.50
C SER A 50 -17.27 -26.32 -12.08
N ALA A 51 -18.09 -25.49 -11.41
CA ALA A 51 -18.16 -25.20 -10.00
C ALA A 51 -18.30 -26.43 -9.09
N ALA A 52 -17.72 -26.36 -7.92
CA ALA A 52 -18.19 -27.07 -6.73
C ALA A 52 -18.02 -26.21 -5.49
N ASP A 53 -19.13 -25.82 -4.98
CA ASP A 53 -19.47 -25.29 -3.67
C ASP A 53 -18.88 -26.15 -2.53
N SER A 54 -18.29 -25.53 -1.52
CA SER A 54 -18.43 -25.97 -0.13
C SER A 54 -17.99 -24.90 0.86
N SER A 55 -18.97 -24.25 1.44
CA SER A 55 -18.87 -23.58 2.73
C SER A 55 -18.55 -24.60 3.83
N ALA A 56 -17.52 -24.35 4.62
CA ALA A 56 -17.42 -24.88 5.98
C ALA A 56 -16.60 -23.90 6.82
N ALA A 57 -17.30 -23.15 7.64
CA ALA A 57 -16.70 -22.55 8.82
C ALA A 57 -16.28 -23.70 9.75
N GLU A 58 -15.01 -23.90 9.93
CA GLU A 58 -14.49 -24.73 11.03
C GLU A 58 -13.99 -23.81 12.13
N GLU A 59 -14.80 -23.76 13.21
CA GLU A 59 -14.29 -23.43 14.53
C GLU A 59 -13.20 -24.46 14.88
N SER A 60 -11.93 -24.06 14.80
CA SER A 60 -10.86 -24.87 15.34
C SER A 60 -10.76 -24.62 16.84
N SER A 61 -11.28 -25.57 17.59
CA SER A 61 -11.04 -25.71 19.02
C SER A 61 -9.53 -25.82 19.30
N ASP A 62 -9.08 -24.88 20.10
CA ASP A 62 -7.82 -24.81 20.82
C ASP A 62 -7.36 -26.19 21.37
N SER A 63 -6.18 -26.60 20.94
CA SER A 63 -5.34 -27.52 21.68
C SER A 63 -4.00 -26.86 21.98
N SER A 64 -3.96 -26.12 23.08
CA SER A 64 -2.80 -25.38 23.58
C SER A 64 -1.61 -26.29 23.86
N THR A 65 -0.59 -26.16 23.03
CA THR A 65 0.78 -26.41 23.43
C THR A 65 1.55 -25.11 23.32
N GLY A 66 1.59 -24.32 24.40
CA GLY A 66 2.66 -23.36 24.69
C GLY A 66 3.02 -22.28 23.66
N ALA A 67 2.19 -21.97 22.66
CA ALA A 67 2.44 -20.87 21.76
C ALA A 67 2.09 -19.55 22.46
N MET A 68 2.99 -18.56 22.40
CA MET A 68 2.75 -17.22 22.92
C MET A 68 1.61 -16.56 22.11
N THR A 69 0.77 -15.80 22.81
CA THR A 69 -0.22 -14.92 22.17
C THR A 69 0.48 -13.74 21.49
N HIS A 70 -0.21 -13.06 20.55
CA HIS A 70 0.32 -11.83 19.92
C HIS A 70 0.72 -10.78 20.98
N GLU A 71 -0.12 -10.59 22.01
CA GLU A 71 0.17 -9.67 23.11
C GLU A 71 1.47 -10.02 23.84
N GLU A 72 1.68 -11.29 24.16
CA GLU A 72 2.91 -11.74 24.84
C GLU A 72 4.15 -11.56 23.98
N ILE A 73 4.03 -11.78 22.67
CA ILE A 73 5.11 -11.56 21.70
C ILE A 73 5.46 -10.08 21.61
N ILE A 74 4.46 -9.23 21.44
CA ILE A 74 4.65 -7.76 21.35
C ILE A 74 5.29 -7.24 22.64
N LYS A 75 4.79 -7.65 23.79
CA LYS A 75 5.36 -7.28 25.10
C LYS A 75 6.80 -7.75 25.29
N SER A 76 7.12 -8.96 24.84
CA SER A 76 8.48 -9.49 24.93
C SER A 76 9.44 -8.71 24.03
N ALA A 77 9.06 -8.44 22.78
CA ALA A 77 9.88 -7.67 21.85
C ALA A 77 10.09 -6.23 22.33
N ALA A 78 9.05 -5.60 22.87
CA ALA A 78 9.16 -4.24 23.44
C ALA A 78 10.08 -4.21 24.67
N ALA A 79 9.97 -5.20 25.57
CA ALA A 79 10.84 -5.30 26.75
C ALA A 79 12.32 -5.49 26.40
N GLU A 80 12.61 -6.11 25.28
CA GLU A 80 13.96 -6.30 24.76
C GLU A 80 14.42 -5.14 23.85
N SER A 81 13.57 -4.15 23.58
CA SER A 81 13.81 -3.06 22.62
C SER A 81 14.16 -3.57 21.21
N THR A 82 13.42 -4.60 20.75
CA THR A 82 13.63 -5.27 19.45
C THR A 82 12.44 -5.11 18.51
N VAL A 83 11.59 -4.12 18.74
CA VAL A 83 10.52 -3.70 17.83
C VAL A 83 11.14 -2.80 16.77
N GLY A 84 10.98 -3.12 15.50
CA GLY A 84 11.52 -2.37 14.37
C GLY A 84 10.44 -1.67 13.56
N ASN A 85 10.76 -0.45 13.09
CA ASN A 85 9.97 0.28 12.10
C ASN A 85 10.88 1.26 11.34
N TRP A 86 10.52 1.61 10.11
CA TRP A 86 11.32 2.55 9.31
C TRP A 86 11.22 4.00 9.78
N GLY A 87 10.16 4.37 10.50
CA GLY A 87 9.78 5.76 10.69
C GLY A 87 9.27 6.38 9.39
N LEU A 88 9.59 7.65 9.15
CA LEU A 88 9.26 8.37 7.90
C LEU A 88 7.75 8.48 7.60
N GLY A 89 6.91 8.43 8.64
CA GLY A 89 5.46 8.44 8.54
C GLY A 89 4.81 7.04 8.51
N ASN A 90 5.59 5.99 8.66
CA ASN A 90 5.14 4.59 8.76
C ASN A 90 5.01 4.08 10.20
N GLU A 91 5.36 4.92 11.15
CA GLU A 91 5.40 4.54 12.57
C GLU A 91 4.04 4.54 13.26
N TYR A 92 3.01 5.08 12.63
CA TYR A 92 1.75 5.36 13.33
C TYR A 92 1.00 4.09 13.75
N GLU A 93 0.98 3.06 12.94
CA GLU A 93 0.33 1.79 13.27
C GLU A 93 1.08 1.05 14.38
N ILE A 94 2.42 1.01 14.32
CA ILE A 94 3.19 0.40 15.41
C ILE A 94 3.07 1.18 16.71
N GLN A 95 2.99 2.53 16.66
CA GLN A 95 2.72 3.34 17.84
C GLN A 95 1.33 3.08 18.42
N ALA A 96 0.32 2.94 17.54
CA ALA A 96 -1.03 2.56 17.93
C ALA A 96 -1.04 1.18 18.59
N LEU A 97 -0.38 0.19 17.99
CA LEU A 97 -0.28 -1.18 18.50
C LEU A 97 0.36 -1.23 19.89
N LEU A 98 1.53 -0.60 20.03
CA LEU A 98 2.23 -0.57 21.32
C LEU A 98 1.40 0.13 22.41
N THR A 99 0.79 1.27 22.06
CA THR A 99 -0.07 2.01 22.99
C THR A 99 -1.32 1.21 23.39
N LYS A 100 -1.94 0.48 22.46
CA LYS A 100 -3.07 -0.43 22.73
C LYS A 100 -2.73 -1.44 23.83
N TYR A 101 -1.50 -1.95 23.84
CA TYR A 101 -1.03 -2.90 24.83
C TYR A 101 -0.40 -2.26 26.07
N GLY A 102 -0.51 -0.93 26.23
CA GLY A 102 -0.01 -0.19 27.37
C GLY A 102 1.52 -0.11 27.42
N LEU A 103 2.18 -0.21 26.27
CA LEU A 103 3.62 -0.14 26.12
C LEU A 103 4.06 1.25 25.68
N PRO A 104 5.32 1.66 25.96
CA PRO A 104 5.91 2.82 25.32
C PRO A 104 5.88 2.66 23.81
N ALA A 105 5.55 3.73 23.09
CA ALA A 105 5.50 3.74 21.62
C ALA A 105 6.90 3.85 20.99
N ASP A 106 7.86 3.11 21.53
CA ASP A 106 9.27 3.13 21.13
C ASP A 106 9.58 2.01 20.17
N TYR A 107 10.37 2.32 19.14
CA TYR A 107 10.87 1.35 18.18
C TYR A 107 12.32 1.70 17.81
N ILE A 108 13.06 0.72 17.28
CA ILE A 108 14.36 0.97 16.67
C ILE A 108 14.19 1.20 15.17
N THR A 109 15.01 2.06 14.59
CA THR A 109 14.96 2.29 13.13
C THR A 109 15.39 1.01 12.41
N GLN A 110 14.47 0.46 11.63
CA GLN A 110 14.67 -0.65 10.73
C GLN A 110 15.21 -0.12 9.40
N ASP A 111 16.16 -0.82 8.79
CA ASP A 111 16.59 -0.51 7.43
C ASP A 111 15.57 -1.02 6.39
N PHE A 112 15.87 -0.81 5.10
CA PHE A 112 14.98 -1.22 4.01
C PHE A 112 15.24 -2.64 3.51
N THR A 113 16.09 -3.39 4.23
CA THR A 113 16.29 -4.82 4.07
C THR A 113 15.64 -5.55 5.24
N MET A 114 15.65 -6.89 5.22
CA MET A 114 15.23 -7.68 6.36
C MET A 114 16.42 -8.30 7.11
N ASP A 115 17.64 -7.78 6.91
CA ASP A 115 18.86 -8.28 7.54
C ASP A 115 18.82 -8.16 9.07
N GLN A 116 18.22 -7.09 9.59
CA GLN A 116 18.06 -6.91 11.04
C GLN A 116 17.10 -7.94 11.63
N PHE A 117 16.07 -8.35 10.88
CA PHE A 117 15.18 -9.44 11.25
C PHE A 117 15.88 -10.78 11.11
N ASP A 118 16.65 -10.99 10.04
CA ASP A 118 17.41 -12.22 9.82
C ASP A 118 18.49 -12.44 10.88
N SER A 119 19.14 -11.37 11.37
CA SER A 119 20.16 -11.42 12.42
C SER A 119 19.63 -11.41 13.86
N ASP A 120 18.31 -11.41 14.08
CA ASP A 120 17.65 -11.27 15.39
C ASP A 120 17.86 -9.90 16.08
N SER A 121 18.42 -8.90 15.40
CA SER A 121 18.56 -7.54 15.96
C SER A 121 17.20 -6.86 16.09
N VAL A 122 16.27 -7.17 15.19
CA VAL A 122 14.85 -6.87 15.24
C VAL A 122 14.11 -8.19 15.31
N LYS A 123 13.36 -8.44 16.38
CA LYS A 123 12.58 -9.68 16.55
C LYS A 123 11.13 -9.51 16.09
N LEU A 124 10.62 -8.29 16.18
CA LEU A 124 9.31 -7.88 15.71
C LEU A 124 9.51 -6.79 14.67
N ALA A 125 9.56 -7.17 13.41
CA ALA A 125 9.84 -6.28 12.30
C ALA A 125 8.55 -5.78 11.64
N SER A 126 8.51 -4.50 11.28
CA SER A 126 7.50 -3.97 10.38
C SER A 126 7.73 -4.48 8.95
N ALA A 127 6.66 -4.86 8.28
CA ALA A 127 6.70 -5.34 6.90
C ALA A 127 5.41 -4.99 6.18
N MET A 128 5.53 -4.47 4.97
CA MET A 128 4.39 -4.35 4.07
C MET A 128 4.02 -5.73 3.55
N THR A 129 2.73 -6.05 3.54
CA THR A 129 2.24 -7.33 3.01
C THR A 129 2.65 -7.53 1.56
N TYR A 130 2.68 -6.44 0.77
CA TYR A 130 3.05 -6.45 -0.64
C TYR A 130 4.56 -6.35 -0.90
N ASN A 131 5.40 -6.13 0.10
CA ASN A 131 6.85 -5.92 -0.08
C ASN A 131 7.66 -6.84 0.84
N GLU A 132 8.05 -6.38 2.04
CA GLU A 132 8.98 -7.08 2.92
C GLU A 132 8.47 -8.45 3.36
N LEU A 133 7.16 -8.65 3.51
CA LEU A 133 6.61 -9.97 3.79
C LEU A 133 6.97 -10.98 2.69
N GLY A 134 6.93 -10.54 1.43
CA GLY A 134 7.38 -11.35 0.30
C GLY A 134 8.86 -11.68 0.36
N LEU A 135 9.72 -10.72 0.69
CA LEU A 135 11.16 -10.96 0.86
C LEU A 135 11.42 -11.98 1.97
N VAL A 136 10.73 -11.87 3.09
CA VAL A 136 10.92 -12.79 4.22
C VAL A 136 10.47 -14.20 3.88
N LYS A 137 9.31 -14.36 3.24
CA LYS A 137 8.72 -15.68 3.00
C LYS A 137 9.33 -16.44 1.83
N ASN A 138 9.63 -15.75 0.74
CA ASN A 138 10.04 -16.40 -0.52
C ASN A 138 11.56 -16.58 -0.60
N ASP A 139 12.00 -17.52 -1.47
CA ASP A 139 13.38 -17.89 -1.71
C ASP A 139 13.91 -17.42 -3.08
N TYR A 140 13.20 -16.49 -3.74
CA TYR A 140 13.66 -15.87 -4.97
C TYR A 140 14.86 -14.94 -4.73
N ASP A 141 15.43 -14.36 -5.81
CA ASP A 141 16.59 -13.48 -5.72
C ASP A 141 16.33 -12.29 -4.79
N GLY A 142 17.13 -12.21 -3.73
CA GLY A 142 16.99 -11.25 -2.63
C GLY A 142 16.05 -11.68 -1.50
N GLY A 143 15.40 -12.85 -1.60
CA GLY A 143 14.51 -13.38 -0.57
C GLY A 143 15.24 -14.17 0.52
N TYR A 144 14.64 -14.26 1.70
CA TYR A 144 15.21 -14.94 2.89
C TYR A 144 14.70 -16.37 3.05
N GLY A 145 13.61 -16.76 2.39
CA GLY A 145 13.12 -18.13 2.30
C GLY A 145 12.58 -18.72 3.62
N TYR A 146 12.04 -17.91 4.50
CA TYR A 146 11.47 -18.39 5.77
C TYR A 146 10.19 -19.21 5.59
N GLY A 147 9.45 -19.03 4.49
CA GLY A 147 8.19 -19.73 4.23
C GLY A 147 7.17 -19.52 5.35
N ASP A 148 6.60 -20.62 5.83
CA ASP A 148 5.59 -20.62 6.90
C ASP A 148 6.19 -20.70 8.31
N THR A 149 7.51 -20.57 8.46
CA THR A 149 8.16 -20.51 9.78
C THR A 149 8.08 -19.13 10.42
N VAL A 150 7.61 -18.14 9.68
CA VAL A 150 7.35 -16.77 10.14
C VAL A 150 5.94 -16.68 10.72
N SER A 151 5.82 -16.09 11.91
CA SER A 151 4.52 -15.70 12.44
C SER A 151 4.21 -14.25 12.06
N ILE A 152 2.98 -13.99 11.67
CA ILE A 152 2.51 -12.68 11.22
C ILE A 152 1.54 -12.14 12.27
N ILE A 153 1.70 -10.87 12.63
CA ILE A 153 0.74 -10.10 13.40
C ILE A 153 0.15 -9.07 12.43
N ASP A 154 -1.10 -9.29 12.01
CA ASP A 154 -1.78 -8.42 11.07
C ASP A 154 -2.39 -7.22 11.79
N MET A 155 -2.13 -6.00 11.29
CA MET A 155 -2.64 -4.76 11.89
C MET A 155 -4.16 -4.63 11.76
N ASN A 156 -4.78 -5.31 10.77
CA ASN A 156 -6.24 -5.37 10.67
C ASN A 156 -6.83 -6.22 11.81
N ASP A 157 -6.25 -7.38 12.09
CA ASP A 157 -6.69 -8.25 13.19
C ASP A 157 -6.49 -7.56 14.55
N GLU A 158 -5.46 -6.74 14.65
CA GLU A 158 -5.19 -5.93 15.83
C GLU A 158 -6.07 -4.67 15.90
N GLY A 159 -6.81 -4.33 14.86
CA GLY A 159 -7.71 -3.17 14.81
C GLY A 159 -6.99 -1.82 14.83
N VAL A 160 -5.75 -1.78 14.35
CA VAL A 160 -4.92 -0.56 14.27
C VAL A 160 -4.44 -0.26 12.85
N ALA A 161 -4.92 -0.98 11.85
CA ALA A 161 -4.60 -0.73 10.45
C ALA A 161 -5.13 0.64 9.99
N MET A 162 -4.33 1.35 9.22
CA MET A 162 -4.64 2.64 8.63
C MET A 162 -4.50 2.55 7.11
N LEU A 163 -5.21 3.44 6.39
CA LEU A 163 -5.06 3.54 4.93
C LEU A 163 -3.74 4.19 4.54
N GLU A 164 -3.15 3.69 3.46
CA GLU A 164 -1.93 4.22 2.84
C GLU A 164 -2.13 4.73 1.42
N ASP A 165 -1.09 5.42 0.92
CA ASP A 165 -0.89 5.77 -0.51
C ASP A 165 -2.05 6.53 -1.15
N ASN A 166 -2.35 7.70 -0.61
CA ASN A 166 -3.37 8.59 -1.14
C ASN A 166 -2.83 9.52 -2.22
N LEU A 167 -3.64 9.79 -3.25
CA LEU A 167 -3.41 10.88 -4.17
C LEU A 167 -3.99 12.17 -3.59
N PHE A 168 -3.17 13.20 -3.39
CA PHE A 168 -3.64 14.48 -2.88
C PHE A 168 -2.94 15.67 -3.52
N THR A 169 -3.61 16.82 -3.44
CA THR A 169 -3.07 18.11 -3.86
C THR A 169 -3.53 19.22 -2.90
N SER A 170 -2.99 20.42 -3.05
CA SER A 170 -3.48 21.53 -2.26
C SER A 170 -4.88 21.96 -2.71
N LYS A 171 -5.73 22.37 -1.77
CA LYS A 171 -7.06 22.92 -2.06
C LYS A 171 -7.00 24.05 -3.07
N ALA A 172 -6.03 24.97 -2.91
CA ALA A 172 -5.85 26.08 -3.83
C ALA A 172 -5.53 25.64 -5.29
N PHE A 173 -4.76 24.57 -5.46
CA PHE A 173 -4.48 24.01 -6.79
C PHE A 173 -5.73 23.37 -7.38
N ALA A 174 -6.46 22.58 -6.60
CA ALA A 174 -7.68 21.92 -7.06
C ALA A 174 -8.77 22.92 -7.46
N GLU A 175 -8.99 23.98 -6.66
CA GLU A 175 -9.94 25.03 -6.95
C GLU A 175 -9.57 25.86 -8.20
N ALA A 176 -8.27 26.10 -8.42
CA ALA A 176 -7.78 26.83 -9.58
C ALA A 176 -7.71 25.99 -10.87
N ASN A 177 -7.68 24.66 -10.76
CA ASN A 177 -7.47 23.74 -11.89
C ASN A 177 -8.39 22.50 -11.79
N PRO A 178 -9.71 22.68 -11.64
CA PRO A 178 -10.61 21.55 -11.36
C PRO A 178 -10.62 20.50 -12.47
N ASN A 179 -10.63 20.90 -13.73
CA ASN A 179 -10.65 19.95 -14.86
C ASN A 179 -9.32 19.19 -15.00
N THR A 180 -8.20 19.84 -14.68
CA THR A 180 -6.89 19.17 -14.64
C THR A 180 -6.86 18.09 -13.56
N VAL A 181 -7.37 18.39 -12.36
CA VAL A 181 -7.42 17.41 -11.27
C VAL A 181 -8.36 16.26 -11.62
N LYS A 182 -9.57 16.54 -12.11
CA LYS A 182 -10.52 15.51 -12.56
C LYS A 182 -9.92 14.60 -13.64
N ALA A 183 -9.30 15.20 -14.66
CA ALA A 183 -8.67 14.45 -15.75
C ALA A 183 -7.55 13.54 -15.23
N PHE A 184 -6.69 14.06 -14.35
CA PHE A 184 -5.60 13.30 -13.77
C PHE A 184 -6.09 12.16 -12.89
N VAL A 185 -7.06 12.40 -11.99
CA VAL A 185 -7.66 11.38 -11.14
C VAL A 185 -8.32 10.29 -11.99
N SER A 186 -9.14 10.69 -12.96
CA SER A 186 -9.82 9.73 -13.86
C SER A 186 -8.82 8.88 -14.65
N ALA A 187 -7.74 9.48 -15.14
CA ALA A 187 -6.66 8.76 -15.81
C ALA A 187 -5.96 7.77 -14.87
N SER A 188 -5.61 8.23 -13.65
CA SER A 188 -4.96 7.40 -12.64
C SER A 188 -5.82 6.19 -12.27
N MET A 189 -7.14 6.38 -12.05
CA MET A 189 -8.04 5.28 -11.68
C MET A 189 -8.16 4.24 -12.80
N LYS A 190 -8.18 4.65 -14.08
CA LYS A 190 -8.13 3.71 -15.20
C LYS A 190 -6.82 2.92 -15.24
N GLY A 191 -5.69 3.60 -15.00
CA GLY A 191 -4.40 2.94 -14.90
C GLY A 191 -4.36 1.92 -13.77
N TRP A 192 -4.93 2.27 -12.61
CA TRP A 192 -5.04 1.35 -11.47
C TRP A 192 -5.96 0.17 -11.75
N ALA A 193 -7.13 0.39 -12.34
CA ALA A 193 -8.04 -0.69 -12.72
C ALA A 193 -7.36 -1.66 -13.69
N TYR A 194 -6.69 -1.14 -14.72
CA TYR A 194 -5.94 -1.95 -15.67
C TYR A 194 -4.79 -2.72 -15.02
N ALA A 195 -4.00 -2.06 -14.17
CA ALA A 195 -2.88 -2.69 -13.47
C ALA A 195 -3.33 -3.86 -12.57
N CYS A 196 -4.48 -3.73 -11.91
CA CYS A 196 -5.03 -4.78 -11.08
C CYS A 196 -5.53 -5.99 -11.89
N GLU A 197 -6.02 -5.75 -13.10
CA GLU A 197 -6.43 -6.82 -14.04
C GLU A 197 -5.23 -7.48 -14.73
N HIS A 198 -4.09 -6.78 -14.84
CA HIS A 198 -2.89 -7.21 -15.54
C HIS A 198 -1.61 -7.05 -14.68
N PRO A 199 -1.54 -7.67 -13.49
CA PRO A 199 -0.45 -7.43 -12.55
C PRO A 199 0.93 -7.85 -13.09
N ASP A 200 1.01 -8.87 -13.93
CA ASP A 200 2.27 -9.32 -14.54
C ASP A 200 2.84 -8.26 -15.48
N GLU A 201 2.01 -7.71 -16.38
CA GLU A 201 2.41 -6.61 -17.27
C GLU A 201 2.77 -5.35 -16.46
N ALA A 202 2.02 -5.06 -15.42
CA ALA A 202 2.31 -3.93 -14.53
C ALA A 202 3.67 -4.09 -13.84
N ALA A 203 4.01 -5.31 -13.40
CA ALA A 203 5.30 -5.62 -12.82
C ALA A 203 6.45 -5.37 -13.79
N GLU A 204 6.33 -5.81 -15.05
CA GLU A 204 7.33 -5.60 -16.09
C GLU A 204 7.55 -4.11 -16.37
N ILE A 205 6.47 -3.34 -16.55
CA ILE A 205 6.52 -1.90 -16.81
C ILE A 205 7.23 -1.15 -15.67
N VAL A 206 6.88 -1.48 -14.42
CA VAL A 206 7.49 -0.84 -13.27
C VAL A 206 8.96 -1.26 -13.12
N PHE A 207 9.28 -2.52 -13.41
CA PHE A 207 10.66 -3.01 -13.41
C PHE A 207 11.53 -2.26 -14.42
N GLU A 208 11.04 -2.08 -15.64
CA GLU A 208 11.73 -1.31 -16.69
C GLU A 208 11.87 0.18 -16.34
N ALA A 209 10.96 0.74 -15.56
CA ALA A 209 11.04 2.12 -15.08
C ALA A 209 12.18 2.37 -14.08
N GLY A 210 12.94 1.35 -13.69
CA GLY A 210 14.11 1.46 -12.83
C GLY A 210 13.89 0.91 -11.43
N SER A 211 13.21 -0.22 -11.31
CA SER A 211 13.03 -0.94 -10.04
C SER A 211 14.37 -1.22 -9.35
N SER A 212 14.39 -1.07 -8.03
CA SER A 212 15.53 -1.43 -7.18
C SER A 212 15.45 -2.87 -6.64
N VAL A 213 14.38 -3.60 -6.95
CA VAL A 213 14.15 -4.98 -6.53
C VAL A 213 14.22 -5.93 -7.72
N SER A 214 14.38 -7.24 -7.46
CA SER A 214 14.41 -8.27 -8.52
C SER A 214 13.08 -8.35 -9.28
N ALA A 215 13.09 -8.93 -10.49
CA ALA A 215 11.88 -9.10 -11.28
C ALA A 215 10.86 -10.00 -10.57
N ASP A 216 11.30 -11.07 -9.93
CA ASP A 216 10.44 -11.99 -9.18
C ASP A 216 9.78 -11.28 -7.99
N HIS A 217 10.55 -10.45 -7.27
CA HIS A 217 9.99 -9.65 -6.18
C HIS A 217 9.00 -8.61 -6.70
N GLN A 218 9.30 -7.96 -7.83
CA GLN A 218 8.38 -7.01 -8.44
C GLN A 218 7.07 -7.66 -8.88
N ALA A 219 7.11 -8.89 -9.41
CA ALA A 219 5.92 -9.68 -9.76
C ALA A 219 5.09 -10.04 -8.51
N TYR A 220 5.75 -10.47 -7.42
CA TYR A 220 5.09 -10.67 -6.13
C TYR A 220 4.40 -9.40 -5.67
N MET A 221 5.11 -8.27 -5.67
CA MET A 221 4.57 -6.98 -5.24
C MET A 221 3.33 -6.58 -6.04
N ALA A 222 3.38 -6.69 -7.36
CA ALA A 222 2.25 -6.33 -8.22
C ALA A 222 1.01 -7.19 -7.95
N SER A 223 1.20 -8.49 -7.75
CA SER A 223 0.12 -9.42 -7.38
C SER A 223 -0.52 -9.06 -6.04
N GLU A 224 0.28 -8.78 -5.01
CA GLU A 224 -0.24 -8.42 -3.69
C GLU A 224 -0.89 -7.04 -3.68
N VAL A 225 -0.31 -6.05 -4.35
CA VAL A 225 -0.92 -4.71 -4.49
C VAL A 225 -2.27 -4.80 -5.23
N ALA A 226 -2.36 -5.62 -6.29
CA ALA A 226 -3.62 -5.82 -7.00
C ALA A 226 -4.71 -6.38 -6.05
N LYS A 227 -4.38 -7.35 -5.20
CA LYS A 227 -5.31 -7.89 -4.18
C LYS A 227 -5.75 -6.81 -3.19
N LEU A 228 -4.81 -6.01 -2.66
CA LEU A 228 -5.10 -4.94 -1.71
C LEU A 228 -6.03 -3.88 -2.32
N VAL A 229 -5.78 -3.45 -3.56
CA VAL A 229 -6.59 -2.43 -4.26
C VAL A 229 -7.98 -2.94 -4.61
N THR A 230 -8.12 -4.24 -4.85
CA THR A 230 -9.40 -4.87 -5.25
C THR A 230 -10.14 -5.55 -4.11
N THR A 231 -9.75 -5.29 -2.86
CA THR A 231 -10.42 -5.85 -1.67
C THR A 231 -10.73 -4.71 -0.69
N ASP A 232 -11.99 -4.61 -0.25
CA ASP A 232 -12.38 -3.66 0.79
C ASP A 232 -12.00 -4.15 2.20
N MET A 233 -12.19 -3.29 3.22
CA MET A 233 -11.91 -3.64 4.63
C MET A 233 -12.73 -4.81 5.16
N SER A 234 -13.84 -5.16 4.51
CA SER A 234 -14.70 -6.29 4.87
C SER A 234 -14.31 -7.58 4.12
N GLY A 235 -13.27 -7.54 3.29
CA GLY A 235 -12.81 -8.66 2.46
C GLY A 235 -13.63 -8.87 1.18
N ASN A 236 -14.51 -7.93 0.80
CA ASN A 236 -15.27 -8.04 -0.44
C ASN A 236 -14.44 -7.56 -1.62
N THR A 237 -14.70 -8.14 -2.79
CA THR A 237 -14.07 -7.71 -4.03
C THR A 237 -14.59 -6.33 -4.48
N VAL A 238 -13.69 -5.40 -4.72
CA VAL A 238 -13.96 -4.10 -5.33
C VAL A 238 -13.92 -4.26 -6.85
N SER A 239 -14.94 -3.78 -7.54
CA SER A 239 -14.98 -3.85 -9.00
C SER A 239 -14.01 -2.85 -9.64
N ALA A 240 -13.55 -3.11 -10.88
CA ALA A 240 -12.66 -2.21 -11.59
C ALA A 240 -13.22 -0.78 -11.75
N SER A 241 -14.56 -0.62 -11.82
CA SER A 241 -15.21 0.70 -11.88
C SER A 241 -15.18 1.46 -10.55
N ASP A 242 -14.94 0.76 -9.44
CA ASP A 242 -14.96 1.33 -8.10
C ASP A 242 -13.54 1.54 -7.55
N VAL A 243 -12.51 1.08 -8.27
CA VAL A 243 -11.11 1.32 -7.92
C VAL A 243 -10.85 2.83 -7.82
N GLY A 244 -10.30 3.24 -6.69
CA GLY A 244 -10.01 4.65 -6.37
C GLY A 244 -11.16 5.40 -5.69
N ASN A 245 -12.32 4.79 -5.53
CA ASN A 245 -13.34 5.33 -4.62
C ASN A 245 -12.85 5.19 -3.18
N MET A 246 -13.05 6.26 -2.42
CA MET A 246 -12.65 6.27 -1.01
C MET A 246 -13.70 5.56 -0.17
N ASP A 247 -13.29 4.48 0.51
CA ASP A 247 -14.12 3.84 1.55
C ASP A 247 -14.21 4.80 2.76
N GLU A 248 -15.41 5.30 3.01
CA GLU A 248 -15.66 6.25 4.09
C GLU A 248 -15.40 5.64 5.47
N ALA A 249 -15.74 4.38 5.67
CA ALA A 249 -15.52 3.70 6.94
C ALA A 249 -14.03 3.50 7.22
N ALA A 250 -13.25 3.09 6.21
CA ALA A 250 -11.81 2.95 6.30
C ALA A 250 -11.10 4.29 6.55
N MET A 251 -11.53 5.35 5.88
CA MET A 251 -11.00 6.69 6.11
C MET A 251 -11.34 7.21 7.51
N GLN A 252 -12.56 6.96 7.98
CA GLN A 252 -12.96 7.36 9.34
C GLN A 252 -12.16 6.60 10.39
N GLN A 253 -11.97 5.29 10.22
CA GLN A 253 -11.11 4.49 11.11
C GLN A 253 -9.69 5.05 11.15
N THR A 254 -9.08 5.33 10.00
CA THR A 254 -7.73 5.91 9.91
C THR A 254 -7.65 7.24 10.65
N LEU A 255 -8.65 8.13 10.47
CA LEU A 255 -8.70 9.42 11.16
C LEU A 255 -8.86 9.26 12.67
N ASP A 256 -9.70 8.33 13.12
CA ASP A 256 -9.95 8.07 14.54
C ASP A 256 -8.70 7.47 15.22
N LEU A 257 -8.03 6.53 14.57
CA LEU A 257 -6.76 5.98 15.03
C LEU A 257 -5.67 7.06 15.09
N ALA A 258 -5.58 7.90 14.05
CA ALA A 258 -4.66 9.03 14.04
C ALA A 258 -4.89 9.97 15.23
N LYS A 259 -6.15 10.34 15.51
CA LYS A 259 -6.50 11.19 16.64
C LYS A 259 -6.21 10.55 18.00
N GLN A 260 -6.36 9.24 18.08
CA GLN A 260 -6.20 8.52 19.34
C GLN A 260 -4.73 8.22 19.67
N TYR A 261 -3.93 7.86 18.67
CA TYR A 261 -2.62 7.25 18.90
C TYR A 261 -1.44 8.04 18.36
N ILE A 262 -1.62 8.93 17.36
CA ILE A 262 -0.48 9.68 16.84
C ILE A 262 0.07 10.63 17.90
N ILE A 263 1.36 10.49 18.15
CA ILE A 263 2.10 11.31 19.10
C ILE A 263 2.67 12.52 18.36
N LEU A 264 2.11 13.70 18.64
CA LEU A 264 2.61 14.97 18.12
C LEU A 264 3.14 15.80 19.29
N GLU A 265 4.33 16.37 19.13
CA GLU A 265 4.90 17.27 20.16
C GLU A 265 4.35 18.69 20.04
N ASP A 266 4.10 19.15 18.82
CA ASP A 266 3.55 20.49 18.56
C ASP A 266 2.08 20.60 18.96
N SER A 267 1.75 21.55 19.82
CA SER A 267 0.39 21.71 20.33
C SER A 267 -0.60 22.18 19.26
N ALA A 268 -0.16 23.03 18.32
CA ALA A 268 -1.03 23.49 17.25
C ALA A 268 -1.34 22.37 16.25
N ALA A 269 -0.38 21.48 16.02
CA ALA A 269 -0.60 20.27 15.23
C ALA A 269 -1.58 19.31 15.92
N LYS A 270 -1.49 19.15 17.25
CA LYS A 270 -2.46 18.36 18.04
C LYS A 270 -3.88 18.93 17.94
N ASP A 271 -4.03 20.22 18.15
CA ASP A 271 -5.33 20.90 18.09
C ASP A 271 -5.92 20.78 16.68
N LYS A 272 -5.07 20.90 15.65
CA LYS A 272 -5.49 20.72 14.28
C LYS A 272 -5.96 19.29 14.00
N LEU A 273 -5.18 18.28 14.37
CA LEU A 273 -5.55 16.86 14.21
C LEU A 273 -6.86 16.56 14.93
N ALA A 274 -7.01 17.01 16.16
CA ALA A 274 -8.23 16.80 16.96
C ALA A 274 -9.48 17.38 16.30
N SER A 275 -9.33 18.50 15.57
CA SER A 275 -10.45 19.20 14.90
C SER A 275 -10.73 18.68 13.48
N LEU A 276 -9.86 17.87 12.86
CA LEU A 276 -10.06 17.38 11.50
C LEU A 276 -11.30 16.51 11.37
N THR A 277 -11.98 16.68 10.25
CA THR A 277 -13.08 15.83 9.79
C THR A 277 -12.72 15.22 8.45
N LEU A 278 -13.49 14.23 7.97
CA LEU A 278 -13.27 13.68 6.63
C LEU A 278 -13.43 14.73 5.54
N ASP A 279 -14.34 15.67 5.69
CA ASP A 279 -14.57 16.74 4.70
C ASP A 279 -13.39 17.71 4.59
N ASP A 280 -12.50 17.75 5.59
CA ASP A 280 -11.27 18.57 5.54
C ASP A 280 -10.15 17.91 4.73
N ILE A 281 -10.18 16.58 4.58
CA ILE A 281 -9.07 15.80 4.02
C ILE A 281 -9.42 15.03 2.74
N ARG A 282 -10.69 14.99 2.35
CA ARG A 282 -11.15 14.33 1.10
C ARG A 282 -12.08 15.22 0.31
N SER A 283 -12.21 14.94 -0.98
CA SER A 283 -13.25 15.50 -1.84
C SER A 283 -13.66 14.49 -2.90
N ALA A 284 -14.96 14.31 -3.08
CA ALA A 284 -15.54 13.52 -4.16
C ALA A 284 -15.74 14.33 -5.46
N ASP A 285 -15.51 15.65 -5.44
CA ASP A 285 -15.80 16.55 -6.57
C ASP A 285 -14.92 16.32 -7.80
N TYR A 286 -13.81 15.59 -7.62
CA TYR A 286 -12.77 15.39 -8.64
C TYR A 286 -12.66 13.95 -9.14
N LEU A 287 -13.57 13.04 -8.75
CA LEU A 287 -13.47 11.61 -9.07
C LEU A 287 -13.82 11.27 -10.52
N ALA A 288 -14.60 12.09 -11.19
CA ALA A 288 -15.03 11.84 -12.56
C ALA A 288 -14.69 13.02 -13.48
N TYR A 289 -14.26 12.69 -14.70
CA TYR A 289 -13.97 13.66 -15.75
C TYR A 289 -14.71 13.30 -17.04
N ASP A 290 -15.55 14.22 -17.51
CA ASP A 290 -16.18 14.17 -18.84
C ASP A 290 -15.73 15.38 -19.68
N PRO A 291 -14.87 15.19 -20.68
CA PRO A 291 -14.38 16.30 -21.51
C PRO A 291 -15.48 17.12 -22.20
N ALA A 292 -16.65 16.50 -22.44
CA ALA A 292 -17.78 17.18 -23.09
C ALA A 292 -18.55 18.09 -22.12
N ALA A 293 -18.60 17.70 -20.85
CA ALA A 293 -19.32 18.44 -19.80
C ALA A 293 -18.38 19.42 -19.04
N ASP A 294 -17.19 18.96 -18.68
CA ASP A 294 -16.24 19.72 -17.84
C ASP A 294 -15.38 20.69 -18.67
N GLY A 295 -15.14 20.40 -19.95
CA GLY A 295 -14.23 21.16 -20.81
C GLY A 295 -12.77 20.71 -20.70
N ALA A 296 -11.87 21.41 -21.36
CA ALA A 296 -10.45 21.04 -21.38
C ALA A 296 -9.77 21.27 -20.02
N PRO A 297 -8.75 20.47 -19.65
CA PRO A 297 -7.90 20.73 -18.51
C PRO A 297 -7.22 22.11 -18.59
N GLU A 298 -7.10 22.80 -17.48
CA GLU A 298 -6.44 24.12 -17.38
C GLU A 298 -4.93 24.01 -17.58
N LYS A 299 -4.37 22.83 -17.30
CA LYS A 299 -2.95 22.52 -17.48
C LYS A 299 -2.77 21.39 -18.48
N THR A 300 -1.79 21.53 -19.35
CA THR A 300 -1.37 20.50 -20.31
C THR A 300 -0.26 19.61 -19.77
N SER A 301 0.29 19.94 -18.61
CA SER A 301 1.33 19.19 -17.93
C SER A 301 1.20 19.36 -16.41
N VAL A 302 1.33 18.29 -15.70
CA VAL A 302 1.41 18.24 -14.23
C VAL A 302 2.59 17.38 -13.81
N SER A 303 3.15 17.66 -12.63
CA SER A 303 4.17 16.83 -12.02
C SER A 303 3.58 16.12 -10.81
N VAL A 304 3.86 14.83 -10.69
CA VAL A 304 3.49 13.99 -9.55
C VAL A 304 4.74 13.55 -8.84
N GLN A 305 4.80 13.76 -7.53
CA GLN A 305 5.86 13.23 -6.68
C GLN A 305 5.40 11.90 -6.11
N LEU A 306 6.04 10.81 -6.52
CA LEU A 306 5.87 9.52 -5.87
C LEU A 306 6.60 9.53 -4.53
N LYS A 307 6.05 8.83 -3.57
CA LYS A 307 6.59 8.76 -2.21
C LYS A 307 7.91 7.98 -2.15
N TRP A 308 8.07 7.00 -3.01
CA TRP A 308 9.17 6.05 -2.98
C TRP A 308 9.75 5.79 -4.36
N LEU A 309 10.71 4.85 -4.42
CA LEU A 309 11.33 4.36 -5.64
C LEU A 309 10.31 3.66 -6.55
N PRO A 310 10.62 3.42 -7.85
CA PRO A 310 9.75 2.65 -8.73
C PRO A 310 9.48 1.25 -8.18
N GLN A 311 8.24 1.03 -7.77
CA GLN A 311 7.72 -0.23 -7.23
C GLN A 311 6.25 -0.40 -7.57
N ALA A 312 5.72 -1.62 -7.47
CA ALA A 312 4.33 -1.95 -7.81
C ALA A 312 3.29 -1.16 -7.01
N GLN A 313 3.63 -0.65 -5.83
CA GLN A 313 2.76 0.26 -5.06
C GLN A 313 2.36 1.52 -5.86
N PHE A 314 3.01 1.81 -6.98
CA PHE A 314 2.68 2.92 -7.88
C PHE A 314 2.29 2.45 -9.29
N MET A 315 2.09 1.15 -9.51
CA MET A 315 1.90 0.57 -10.84
C MET A 315 0.76 1.24 -11.63
N GLY A 316 -0.35 1.59 -10.99
CA GLY A 316 -1.46 2.26 -11.67
C GLY A 316 -1.09 3.63 -12.25
N TYR A 317 -0.17 4.36 -11.63
CA TYR A 317 0.31 5.63 -12.18
C TYR A 317 1.22 5.41 -13.40
N TYR A 318 2.08 4.40 -13.37
CA TYR A 318 2.92 4.06 -14.53
C TYR A 318 2.08 3.65 -15.74
N LEU A 319 1.06 2.82 -15.53
CA LEU A 319 0.18 2.40 -16.60
C LEU A 319 -0.72 3.53 -17.11
N SER A 320 -1.14 4.45 -16.24
CA SER A 320 -1.92 5.63 -16.65
C SER A 320 -1.16 6.54 -17.63
N LEU A 321 0.18 6.56 -17.54
CA LEU A 321 1.04 7.35 -18.44
C LEU A 321 1.23 6.68 -19.81
N ILE A 322 0.98 5.38 -19.94
CA ILE A 322 1.23 4.59 -21.14
C ILE A 322 -0.05 4.38 -21.94
N HIS A 323 -1.19 4.21 -21.26
CA HIS A 323 -2.45 3.77 -21.87
C HIS A 323 -3.55 4.85 -21.95
N ILE A 324 -3.28 6.09 -21.52
CA ILE A 324 -4.31 7.16 -21.52
C ILE A 324 -3.87 8.41 -22.26
#